data_57557701101f1d53b6c9973948739dd9
#
_entry.id   57557701101f1d53b6c9973948739dd9
#
_cell.length_a   1.000
_cell.length_b   1.000
_cell.length_c   1.000
_cell.angle_alpha   90.00
_cell.angle_beta   90.00
_cell.angle_gamma   90.00
#
_symmetry.space_group_name_H-M   'P 1'
#
loop_
_entity.id
_entity.type
_entity.pdbx_description
1 polymer ?
#
loop_
_entity_poly.entity_id
_entity_poly.type
_entity_poly.pdbx_seq_one_letter_code
_entity_poly.pdbx_strand_id
1 'polypeptide(L)'
;MPVSPAMAEDLAREVGLLYQDAEGALLELLAKALEADIESPRWAELKLASIGNLRTAVEQVADALQQDTDGAVRRALVTAYNRGRQAAVAELGALDIGRELAARDTLPNAPAVDRLAASMADDTRPVYQRITRAVVDTYRRIVSRVSGTQLLTGITRRQASQRAMDQFANRGITGFVDSAGRRWDMASYAEMAVRSVTARAAIEGHIDALAEIRVGLVIVSDAPLECPLCRPWEGEILTLGSATGPHTVRLPNELAHGRTTVAVHVAGSLVEARAAGLFHPNCRHSLGAYLPGVTTRPPHHPTPGTTYEDTQRQREIERLIRQWKRRQAAAMDEQARTRANAKVRAWQAEMRRHVAAHPELRRKPQREQIGSAR
;
A
#
# COMPACT_ATOMS: atom_id res chain seq x y z
N MET A 1 22.45 -9.53 2.31
CA MET A 1 21.63 -8.64 1.44
C MET A 1 20.91 -7.64 2.35
N PRO A 2 20.98 -6.34 2.07
CA PRO A 2 20.31 -5.34 2.92
C PRO A 2 18.78 -5.57 2.91
N VAL A 3 18.14 -5.20 4.01
CA VAL A 3 16.69 -5.28 4.11
C VAL A 3 16.05 -4.33 3.10
N SER A 4 15.17 -4.82 2.23
CA SER A 4 14.53 -3.98 1.21
C SER A 4 13.00 -3.99 1.34
N PRO A 5 12.31 -2.89 0.98
CA PRO A 5 10.85 -2.84 0.95
C PRO A 5 10.21 -3.89 0.03
N ALA A 6 10.96 -4.39 -0.96
CA ALA A 6 10.49 -5.45 -1.84
C ALA A 6 10.23 -6.77 -1.10
N MET A 7 10.91 -7.01 0.02
CA MET A 7 10.70 -8.19 0.86
C MET A 7 9.31 -8.27 1.49
N ALA A 8 8.59 -7.13 1.54
CA ALA A 8 7.26 -7.03 2.12
C ALA A 8 6.15 -6.80 1.05
N GLU A 9 6.51 -6.67 -0.23
CA GLU A 9 5.56 -6.32 -1.28
C GLU A 9 4.55 -7.46 -1.58
N ASP A 10 4.99 -8.71 -1.51
CA ASP A 10 4.14 -9.90 -1.65
C ASP A 10 3.15 -10.02 -0.48
N LEU A 11 3.60 -9.72 0.73
CA LEU A 11 2.77 -9.78 1.93
C LEU A 11 1.66 -8.71 1.93
N ALA A 12 1.98 -7.50 1.49
CA ALA A 12 1.00 -6.44 1.34
C ALA A 12 -0.05 -6.75 0.26
N ARG A 13 0.29 -7.57 -0.73
CA ARG A 13 -0.61 -7.98 -1.81
C ARG A 13 -1.80 -8.78 -1.30
N GLU A 14 -1.58 -9.75 -0.41
CA GLU A 14 -2.64 -10.59 0.15
C GLU A 14 -3.73 -9.72 0.79
N VAL A 15 -3.33 -8.77 1.64
CA VAL A 15 -4.25 -7.85 2.29
C VAL A 15 -4.91 -6.90 1.28
N GLY A 16 -4.16 -6.39 0.31
CA GLY A 16 -4.70 -5.54 -0.75
C GLY A 16 -5.83 -6.21 -1.56
N LEU A 17 -5.71 -7.51 -1.81
CA LEU A 17 -6.75 -8.29 -2.50
C LEU A 17 -8.05 -8.37 -1.69
N LEU A 18 -8.00 -8.52 -0.37
CA LEU A 18 -9.20 -8.54 0.49
C LEU A 18 -10.03 -7.26 0.32
N TYR A 19 -9.38 -6.09 0.31
CA TYR A 19 -10.05 -4.82 0.11
C TYR A 19 -10.59 -4.65 -1.33
N GLN A 20 -9.88 -5.16 -2.32
CA GLN A 20 -10.33 -5.13 -3.71
C GLN A 20 -11.57 -6.01 -3.91
N ASP A 21 -11.57 -7.21 -3.34
CA ASP A 21 -12.70 -8.14 -3.40
C ASP A 21 -13.93 -7.57 -2.68
N ALA A 22 -13.75 -6.97 -1.51
CA ALA A 22 -14.82 -6.28 -0.79
C ALA A 22 -15.38 -5.08 -1.58
N GLU A 23 -14.53 -4.27 -2.23
CA GLU A 23 -14.99 -3.16 -3.09
C GLU A 23 -15.84 -3.67 -4.25
N GLY A 24 -15.40 -4.75 -4.91
CA GLY A 24 -16.15 -5.41 -5.97
C GLY A 24 -17.52 -5.89 -5.50
N ALA A 25 -17.56 -6.62 -4.39
CA ALA A 25 -18.79 -7.13 -3.79
C ALA A 25 -19.78 -6.03 -3.41
N LEU A 26 -19.30 -4.93 -2.83
CA LEU A 26 -20.14 -3.79 -2.46
C LEU A 26 -20.72 -3.06 -3.70
N LEU A 27 -19.94 -2.93 -4.77
CA LEU A 27 -20.44 -2.36 -6.03
C LEU A 27 -21.52 -3.24 -6.66
N GLU A 28 -21.34 -4.56 -6.65
CA GLU A 28 -22.34 -5.51 -7.16
C GLU A 28 -23.60 -5.53 -6.31
N LEU A 29 -23.48 -5.51 -4.97
CA LEU A 29 -24.62 -5.40 -4.06
C LEU A 29 -25.45 -4.14 -4.38
N LEU A 30 -24.78 -3.00 -4.55
CA LEU A 30 -25.43 -1.75 -4.86
C LEU A 30 -26.13 -1.80 -6.23
N ALA A 31 -25.47 -2.35 -7.25
CA ALA A 31 -26.05 -2.50 -8.60
C ALA A 31 -27.29 -3.42 -8.58
N LYS A 32 -27.20 -4.59 -7.95
CA LYS A 32 -28.32 -5.54 -7.79
C LYS A 32 -29.49 -4.90 -7.02
N ALA A 33 -29.19 -4.20 -5.92
CA ALA A 33 -30.23 -3.51 -5.14
C ALA A 33 -30.96 -2.45 -5.95
N LEU A 34 -30.28 -1.72 -6.84
CA LEU A 34 -30.89 -0.72 -7.71
C LEU A 34 -31.65 -1.34 -8.88
N GLU A 35 -31.17 -2.45 -9.41
CA GLU A 35 -31.77 -3.15 -10.56
C GLU A 35 -33.10 -3.83 -10.19
N ALA A 36 -33.21 -4.40 -9.01
CA ALA A 36 -34.42 -5.07 -8.55
C ALA A 36 -35.65 -4.15 -8.74
N ASP A 37 -36.74 -4.69 -9.27
CA ASP A 37 -37.99 -3.98 -9.52
C ASP A 37 -37.85 -2.67 -10.34
N ILE A 38 -36.82 -2.54 -11.19
CA ILE A 38 -36.47 -1.27 -11.85
C ILE A 38 -37.59 -0.74 -12.74
N GLU A 39 -38.45 -1.61 -13.25
CA GLU A 39 -39.59 -1.26 -14.09
C GLU A 39 -40.87 -0.91 -13.27
N SER A 40 -40.88 -1.21 -11.94
CA SER A 40 -42.05 -0.93 -11.09
C SER A 40 -42.32 0.56 -10.97
N PRO A 41 -43.61 1.02 -11.14
CA PRO A 41 -43.99 2.41 -10.88
C PRO A 41 -43.64 2.87 -9.46
N ARG A 42 -43.63 1.93 -8.48
CA ARG A 42 -43.31 2.18 -7.07
C ARG A 42 -41.83 1.92 -6.74
N TRP A 43 -40.96 1.90 -7.75
CA TRP A 43 -39.54 1.57 -7.55
C TRP A 43 -38.87 2.36 -6.44
N ALA A 44 -39.06 3.67 -6.38
CA ALA A 44 -38.42 4.50 -5.35
C ALA A 44 -38.87 4.14 -3.94
N GLU A 45 -40.16 3.87 -3.75
CA GLU A 45 -40.73 3.45 -2.45
C GLU A 45 -40.16 2.09 -2.04
N LEU A 46 -40.13 1.11 -2.95
CA LEU A 46 -39.58 -0.21 -2.71
C LEU A 46 -38.07 -0.12 -2.34
N LYS A 47 -37.32 0.75 -3.02
CA LYS A 47 -35.89 0.97 -2.73
C LYS A 47 -35.68 1.58 -1.36
N LEU A 48 -36.49 2.56 -0.95
CA LEU A 48 -36.40 3.15 0.39
C LEU A 48 -36.83 2.15 1.47
N ALA A 49 -37.85 1.34 1.21
CA ALA A 49 -38.28 0.28 2.12
C ALA A 49 -37.20 -0.82 2.33
N SER A 50 -36.41 -1.14 1.30
CA SER A 50 -35.38 -2.17 1.34
C SER A 50 -34.02 -1.70 1.85
N ILE A 51 -33.89 -0.46 2.27
CA ILE A 51 -32.61 0.15 2.67
C ILE A 51 -31.98 -0.55 3.87
N GLY A 52 -32.82 -1.08 4.79
CA GLY A 52 -32.36 -1.87 5.94
C GLY A 52 -31.63 -3.15 5.51
N ASN A 53 -32.20 -3.88 4.54
CA ASN A 53 -31.61 -5.11 4.02
C ASN A 53 -30.26 -4.82 3.34
N LEU A 54 -30.19 -3.74 2.53
CA LEU A 54 -28.93 -3.32 1.92
C LEU A 54 -27.89 -2.99 2.99
N ARG A 55 -28.28 -2.23 4.01
CA ARG A 55 -27.38 -1.88 5.12
C ARG A 55 -26.82 -3.12 5.81
N THR A 56 -27.66 -4.08 6.17
CA THR A 56 -27.23 -5.32 6.80
C THR A 56 -26.25 -6.09 5.91
N ALA A 57 -26.53 -6.20 4.61
CA ALA A 57 -25.63 -6.88 3.68
C ALA A 57 -24.27 -6.16 3.55
N VAL A 58 -24.25 -4.85 3.55
CA VAL A 58 -23.01 -4.04 3.52
C VAL A 58 -22.24 -4.19 4.84
N GLU A 59 -22.92 -4.21 5.99
CA GLU A 59 -22.30 -4.46 7.30
C GLU A 59 -21.62 -5.83 7.34
N GLN A 60 -22.28 -6.87 6.85
CA GLN A 60 -21.69 -8.21 6.75
C GLN A 60 -20.40 -8.24 5.91
N VAL A 61 -20.37 -7.54 4.78
CA VAL A 61 -19.15 -7.43 3.95
C VAL A 61 -18.05 -6.66 4.70
N ALA A 62 -18.39 -5.57 5.40
CA ALA A 62 -17.43 -4.77 6.15
C ALA A 62 -16.85 -5.53 7.35
N ASP A 63 -17.68 -6.28 8.08
CA ASP A 63 -17.28 -7.09 9.23
C ASP A 63 -16.38 -8.25 8.80
N ALA A 64 -16.73 -8.96 7.73
CA ALA A 64 -15.89 -10.01 7.17
C ALA A 64 -14.53 -9.46 6.71
N LEU A 65 -14.54 -8.32 6.00
CA LEU A 65 -13.31 -7.65 5.58
C LEU A 65 -12.43 -7.30 6.77
N GLN A 66 -13.00 -6.77 7.87
CA GLN A 66 -12.24 -6.42 9.06
C GLN A 66 -11.59 -7.66 9.69
N GLN A 67 -12.36 -8.73 9.89
CA GLN A 67 -11.86 -9.98 10.49
C GLN A 67 -10.73 -10.59 9.67
N ASP A 68 -10.90 -10.70 8.35
CA ASP A 68 -9.90 -11.26 7.45
C ASP A 68 -8.63 -10.39 7.40
N THR A 69 -8.81 -9.07 7.41
CA THR A 69 -7.70 -8.11 7.35
C THR A 69 -6.86 -8.16 8.62
N ASP A 70 -7.45 -8.17 9.80
CA ASP A 70 -6.70 -8.16 11.07
C ASP A 70 -5.76 -9.37 11.18
N GLY A 71 -6.26 -10.56 10.81
CA GLY A 71 -5.47 -11.77 10.77
C GLY A 71 -4.35 -11.73 9.70
N ALA A 72 -4.68 -11.29 8.50
CA ALA A 72 -3.73 -11.21 7.38
C ALA A 72 -2.62 -10.16 7.64
N VAL A 73 -2.96 -9.00 8.18
CA VAL A 73 -1.99 -7.96 8.56
C VAL A 73 -1.03 -8.48 9.61
N ARG A 74 -1.52 -9.12 10.67
CA ARG A 74 -0.64 -9.66 11.72
C ARG A 74 0.34 -10.69 11.16
N ARG A 75 -0.14 -11.64 10.34
CA ARG A 75 0.75 -12.63 9.67
C ARG A 75 1.78 -11.94 8.78
N ALA A 76 1.37 -10.95 8.01
CA ALA A 76 2.26 -10.19 7.14
C ALA A 76 3.35 -9.45 7.93
N LEU A 77 3.01 -8.83 9.07
CA LEU A 77 3.95 -8.12 9.92
C LEU A 77 4.97 -9.06 10.57
N VAL A 78 4.53 -10.21 11.11
CA VAL A 78 5.42 -11.23 11.68
C VAL A 78 6.40 -11.74 10.62
N THR A 79 5.89 -12.07 9.44
CA THR A 79 6.71 -12.57 8.33
C THR A 79 7.71 -11.51 7.85
N ALA A 80 7.27 -10.26 7.71
CA ALA A 80 8.13 -9.16 7.28
C ALA A 80 9.24 -8.87 8.30
N TYR A 81 8.90 -8.86 9.59
CA TYR A 81 9.86 -8.69 10.68
C TYR A 81 10.93 -9.79 10.66
N ASN A 82 10.51 -11.05 10.55
CA ASN A 82 11.44 -12.18 10.49
C ASN A 82 12.33 -12.14 9.24
N ARG A 83 11.79 -11.75 8.08
CA ARG A 83 12.60 -11.52 6.87
C ARG A 83 13.65 -10.43 7.10
N GLY A 84 13.31 -9.37 7.85
CA GLY A 84 14.25 -8.32 8.23
C GLY A 84 15.39 -8.86 9.10
N ARG A 85 15.09 -9.67 10.11
CA ARG A 85 16.09 -10.35 10.93
C ARG A 85 17.00 -11.26 10.08
N GLN A 86 16.41 -12.10 9.25
CA GLN A 86 17.17 -12.97 8.34
C GLN A 86 18.05 -12.16 7.37
N ALA A 87 17.65 -10.98 6.95
CA ALA A 87 18.47 -10.11 6.13
C ALA A 87 19.73 -9.65 6.88
N ALA A 88 19.62 -9.30 8.17
CA ALA A 88 20.77 -8.96 9.01
C ALA A 88 21.73 -10.16 9.17
N VAL A 89 21.19 -11.35 9.43
CA VAL A 89 21.99 -12.59 9.50
C VAL A 89 22.72 -12.85 8.19
N ALA A 90 22.03 -12.73 7.05
CA ALA A 90 22.61 -12.96 5.73
C ALA A 90 23.67 -11.91 5.36
N GLU A 91 23.50 -10.67 5.83
CA GLU A 91 24.45 -9.58 5.61
C GLU A 91 25.75 -9.78 6.38
N LEU A 92 25.64 -10.27 7.62
CA LEU A 92 26.74 -10.43 8.55
C LEU A 92 27.30 -11.88 8.61
N GLY A 93 26.66 -12.82 7.90
CA GLY A 93 26.93 -14.26 8.03
C GLY A 93 28.34 -14.71 7.70
N ALA A 94 29.13 -13.91 6.96
CA ALA A 94 30.55 -14.18 6.73
C ALA A 94 31.43 -13.84 7.95
N LEU A 95 30.89 -13.13 8.94
CA LEU A 95 31.57 -12.71 10.16
C LEU A 95 31.16 -13.58 11.32
N ASP A 96 32.00 -13.70 12.34
CA ASP A 96 31.69 -14.44 13.58
C ASP A 96 30.43 -13.90 14.26
N ILE A 97 30.24 -12.58 14.25
CA ILE A 97 29.07 -11.88 14.75
C ILE A 97 27.77 -12.36 14.07
N GLY A 98 27.80 -12.60 12.76
CA GLY A 98 26.63 -13.10 12.01
C GLY A 98 26.27 -14.54 12.37
N ARG A 99 27.28 -15.38 12.69
CA ARG A 99 27.03 -16.74 13.16
C ARG A 99 26.43 -16.78 14.57
N GLU A 100 26.86 -15.87 15.45
CA GLU A 100 26.25 -15.69 16.77
C GLU A 100 24.80 -15.24 16.68
N LEU A 101 24.50 -14.28 15.79
CA LEU A 101 23.13 -13.82 15.52
C LEU A 101 22.24 -14.95 14.98
N ALA A 102 22.74 -15.75 14.05
CA ALA A 102 22.00 -16.88 13.48
C ALA A 102 21.64 -17.93 14.53
N ALA A 103 22.51 -18.14 15.53
CA ALA A 103 22.26 -19.07 16.63
C ALA A 103 21.16 -18.62 17.61
N ARG A 104 20.84 -17.31 17.62
CA ARG A 104 19.79 -16.70 18.46
C ARG A 104 18.42 -16.62 17.79
N ASP A 105 18.29 -17.18 16.58
CA ASP A 105 17.11 -16.98 15.74
C ASP A 105 15.94 -17.84 16.22
N THR A 106 15.06 -17.22 17.03
CA THR A 106 13.61 -17.52 17.08
C THR A 106 12.92 -16.55 18.04
N LEU A 107 12.26 -15.53 17.52
CA LEU A 107 11.35 -14.72 18.34
C LEU A 107 9.93 -14.76 17.77
N PRO A 108 9.03 -15.56 18.33
CA PRO A 108 7.63 -15.60 17.90
C PRO A 108 6.84 -14.32 18.25
N ASN A 109 7.32 -13.49 19.19
CA ASN A 109 6.62 -12.31 19.69
C ASN A 109 7.57 -11.10 19.79
N ALA A 110 7.64 -10.32 18.72
CA ALA A 110 8.38 -9.06 18.73
C ALA A 110 7.45 -7.90 19.15
N PRO A 111 7.77 -7.12 20.20
CA PRO A 111 6.98 -5.96 20.60
C PRO A 111 6.77 -4.94 19.47
N ALA A 112 7.69 -4.85 18.53
CA ALA A 112 7.57 -4.02 17.33
C ALA A 112 6.39 -4.45 16.44
N VAL A 113 6.18 -5.75 16.27
CA VAL A 113 5.06 -6.30 15.50
C VAL A 113 3.73 -5.94 16.15
N ASP A 114 3.62 -6.10 17.47
CA ASP A 114 2.39 -5.78 18.19
C ASP A 114 2.04 -4.29 18.12
N ARG A 115 3.04 -3.41 18.29
CA ARG A 115 2.85 -1.96 18.12
C ARG A 115 2.39 -1.58 16.71
N LEU A 116 3.00 -2.17 15.68
CA LEU A 116 2.65 -1.89 14.29
C LEU A 116 1.26 -2.44 13.94
N ALA A 117 0.91 -3.62 14.43
CA ALA A 117 -0.41 -4.22 14.25
C ALA A 117 -1.50 -3.36 14.92
N ALA A 118 -1.28 -2.92 16.16
CA ALA A 118 -2.20 -2.05 16.88
C ALA A 118 -2.39 -0.70 16.16
N SER A 119 -1.29 -0.06 15.75
CA SER A 119 -1.35 1.19 14.98
C SER A 119 -2.14 1.04 13.69
N MET A 120 -1.92 -0.04 12.94
CA MET A 120 -2.65 -0.31 11.69
C MET A 120 -4.14 -0.57 11.95
N ALA A 121 -4.49 -1.31 13.01
CA ALA A 121 -5.88 -1.56 13.39
C ALA A 121 -6.59 -0.25 13.77
N ASP A 122 -5.94 0.63 14.52
CA ASP A 122 -6.51 1.94 14.89
C ASP A 122 -6.71 2.85 13.68
N ASP A 123 -5.77 2.87 12.73
CA ASP A 123 -5.88 3.64 11.48
C ASP A 123 -6.99 3.14 10.56
N THR A 124 -7.26 1.83 10.55
CA THR A 124 -8.23 1.21 9.64
C THR A 124 -9.63 1.08 10.24
N ARG A 125 -9.78 1.00 11.57
CA ARG A 125 -11.08 0.86 12.23
C ARG A 125 -12.13 1.89 11.79
N PRO A 126 -11.83 3.20 11.67
CA PRO A 126 -12.79 4.18 11.19
C PRO A 126 -13.23 3.95 9.73
N VAL A 127 -12.43 3.24 8.94
CA VAL A 127 -12.73 2.97 7.52
C VAL A 127 -13.94 2.06 7.39
N TYR A 128 -14.02 0.98 8.19
CA TYR A 128 -15.12 0.01 8.13
C TYR A 128 -16.48 0.66 8.42
N GLN A 129 -16.57 1.52 9.45
CA GLN A 129 -17.78 2.27 9.76
C GLN A 129 -18.19 3.24 8.64
N ARG A 130 -17.21 3.87 7.99
CA ARG A 130 -17.43 4.81 6.86
C ARG A 130 -17.88 4.10 5.60
N ILE A 131 -17.44 2.86 5.35
CA ILE A 131 -17.87 2.05 4.20
C ILE A 131 -19.39 1.91 4.20
N THR A 132 -19.98 1.42 5.29
CA THR A 132 -21.43 1.24 5.38
C THR A 132 -22.19 2.54 5.14
N ARG A 133 -21.77 3.62 5.79
CA ARG A 133 -22.38 4.94 5.57
C ARG A 133 -22.25 5.40 4.12
N ALA A 134 -21.06 5.31 3.52
CA ALA A 134 -20.81 5.75 2.16
C ALA A 134 -21.67 5.01 1.13
N VAL A 135 -21.84 3.70 1.27
CA VAL A 135 -22.68 2.89 0.37
C VAL A 135 -24.15 3.23 0.54
N VAL A 136 -24.66 3.28 1.76
CA VAL A 136 -26.08 3.59 2.06
C VAL A 136 -26.44 5.01 1.62
N ASP A 137 -25.59 5.99 1.89
CA ASP A 137 -25.83 7.39 1.47
C ASP A 137 -25.77 7.53 -0.06
N THR A 138 -24.92 6.75 -0.72
CA THR A 138 -24.85 6.70 -2.17
C THR A 138 -26.11 6.08 -2.75
N TYR A 139 -26.59 4.99 -2.21
CA TYR A 139 -27.84 4.36 -2.60
C TYR A 139 -29.01 5.35 -2.51
N ARG A 140 -29.20 6.02 -1.37
CA ARG A 140 -30.23 7.04 -1.17
C ARG A 140 -30.13 8.15 -2.20
N ARG A 141 -28.92 8.64 -2.46
CA ARG A 141 -28.65 9.70 -3.42
C ARG A 141 -29.00 9.27 -4.84
N ILE A 142 -28.68 8.04 -5.23
CA ILE A 142 -29.02 7.48 -6.53
C ILE A 142 -30.53 7.37 -6.67
N VAL A 143 -31.22 6.79 -5.71
CA VAL A 143 -32.68 6.66 -5.72
C VAL A 143 -33.35 8.03 -5.86
N SER A 144 -32.96 9.01 -5.04
CA SER A 144 -33.50 10.37 -5.09
C SER A 144 -33.25 11.04 -6.44
N ARG A 145 -32.03 10.96 -6.96
CA ARG A 145 -31.67 11.56 -8.25
C ARG A 145 -32.44 10.93 -9.41
N VAL A 146 -32.50 9.60 -9.46
CA VAL A 146 -33.19 8.86 -10.53
C VAL A 146 -34.67 9.19 -10.55
N SER A 147 -35.32 9.27 -9.38
CA SER A 147 -36.72 9.66 -9.25
C SER A 147 -37.01 11.06 -9.79
N GLY A 148 -36.12 12.03 -9.53
CA GLY A 148 -36.25 13.39 -10.05
C GLY A 148 -35.93 13.52 -11.55
N THR A 149 -35.00 12.76 -12.06
CA THR A 149 -34.50 12.87 -13.45
C THR A 149 -35.51 12.32 -14.46
N GLN A 150 -36.29 11.29 -14.14
CA GLN A 150 -37.29 10.71 -15.02
C GLN A 150 -38.32 11.73 -15.49
N LEU A 151 -38.71 12.67 -14.62
CA LEU A 151 -39.71 13.67 -14.91
C LEU A 151 -39.22 14.76 -15.88
N LEU A 152 -37.90 14.94 -16.02
CA LEU A 152 -37.31 16.09 -16.68
C LEU A 152 -36.56 15.78 -17.99
N THR A 153 -36.08 14.54 -18.19
CA THR A 153 -35.08 14.30 -19.24
C THR A 153 -35.43 13.23 -20.27
N GLY A 154 -36.55 12.53 -20.14
CA GLY A 154 -36.96 11.46 -21.08
C GLY A 154 -36.02 10.21 -21.10
N ILE A 155 -35.01 10.13 -20.23
CA ILE A 155 -34.16 8.95 -20.11
C ILE A 155 -34.83 7.87 -19.25
N THR A 156 -34.56 6.61 -19.55
CA THR A 156 -35.12 5.52 -18.77
C THR A 156 -34.51 5.49 -17.36
N ARG A 157 -35.24 4.91 -16.40
CA ARG A 157 -34.76 4.73 -15.03
C ARG A 157 -33.45 3.91 -14.98
N ARG A 158 -33.35 2.86 -15.80
CA ARG A 158 -32.15 2.05 -15.97
C ARG A 158 -30.96 2.89 -16.41
N GLN A 159 -31.12 3.73 -17.43
CA GLN A 159 -30.06 4.63 -17.90
C GLN A 159 -29.66 5.67 -16.85
N ALA A 160 -30.61 6.23 -16.11
CA ALA A 160 -30.33 7.17 -15.04
C ALA A 160 -29.56 6.49 -13.88
N SER A 161 -29.98 5.29 -13.48
CA SER A 161 -29.30 4.48 -12.45
C SER A 161 -27.88 4.10 -12.88
N GLN A 162 -27.69 3.65 -14.14
CA GLN A 162 -26.36 3.33 -14.66
C GLN A 162 -25.43 4.54 -14.67
N ARG A 163 -25.90 5.73 -15.10
CA ARG A 163 -25.10 6.96 -15.05
C ARG A 163 -24.68 7.32 -13.63
N ALA A 164 -25.57 7.15 -12.67
CA ALA A 164 -25.27 7.41 -11.26
C ALA A 164 -24.29 6.38 -10.69
N MET A 165 -24.44 5.10 -11.04
CA MET A 165 -23.50 4.04 -10.69
C MET A 165 -22.11 4.28 -11.31
N ASP A 166 -22.03 4.70 -12.57
CA ASP A 166 -20.77 5.07 -13.21
C ASP A 166 -20.05 6.20 -12.47
N GLN A 167 -20.78 7.22 -12.02
CA GLN A 167 -20.21 8.32 -11.23
C GLN A 167 -19.69 7.84 -9.88
N PHE A 168 -20.39 6.90 -9.24
CA PHE A 168 -19.95 6.30 -7.99
C PHE A 168 -18.73 5.40 -8.20
N ALA A 169 -18.77 4.52 -9.19
CA ALA A 169 -17.66 3.62 -9.52
C ALA A 169 -16.37 4.39 -9.89
N ASN A 170 -16.50 5.58 -10.51
CA ASN A 170 -15.34 6.42 -10.80
C ASN A 170 -14.61 6.91 -9.56
N ARG A 171 -15.35 7.21 -8.50
CA ARG A 171 -14.77 7.68 -7.24
C ARG A 171 -14.26 6.54 -6.37
N GLY A 172 -14.75 5.31 -6.60
CA GLY A 172 -14.59 4.17 -5.72
C GLY A 172 -15.39 4.33 -4.42
N ILE A 173 -15.30 3.35 -3.55
CA ILE A 173 -15.85 3.48 -2.20
C ILE A 173 -14.88 4.34 -1.40
N THR A 174 -15.13 5.64 -1.41
CA THR A 174 -14.30 6.63 -0.71
C THR A 174 -14.70 6.67 0.77
N GLY A 175 -14.08 5.82 1.58
CA GLY A 175 -14.27 5.84 3.03
C GLY A 175 -13.17 6.56 3.78
N PHE A 176 -12.08 6.93 3.11
CA PHE A 176 -10.89 7.43 3.78
C PHE A 176 -10.51 8.85 3.34
N VAL A 177 -10.24 9.70 4.34
CA VAL A 177 -9.62 11.03 4.15
C VAL A 177 -8.37 11.03 5.02
N ASP A 178 -7.19 11.21 4.43
CA ASP A 178 -5.94 11.27 5.19
C ASP A 178 -5.79 12.58 5.98
N SER A 179 -4.74 12.66 6.80
CA SER A 179 -4.46 13.85 7.62
C SER A 179 -4.22 15.13 6.78
N ALA A 180 -3.87 14.98 5.50
CA ALA A 180 -3.73 16.09 4.56
C ALA A 180 -5.02 16.43 3.81
N GLY A 181 -6.16 15.82 4.19
CA GLY A 181 -7.47 16.06 3.56
C GLY A 181 -7.67 15.36 2.20
N ARG A 182 -6.74 14.52 1.76
CA ARG A 182 -6.83 13.79 0.49
C ARG A 182 -7.79 12.62 0.62
N ARG A 183 -8.68 12.50 -0.36
CA ARG A 183 -9.63 11.39 -0.43
C ARG A 183 -9.01 10.21 -1.16
N TRP A 184 -9.05 9.05 -0.53
CA TRP A 184 -8.57 7.80 -1.08
C TRP A 184 -9.72 6.83 -1.35
N ASP A 185 -9.63 6.06 -2.42
CA ASP A 185 -10.43 4.85 -2.52
C ASP A 185 -9.90 3.79 -1.55
N MET A 186 -10.79 2.93 -1.10
CA MET A 186 -10.54 1.96 -0.02
C MET A 186 -9.37 1.02 -0.36
N ALA A 187 -9.37 0.45 -1.56
CA ALA A 187 -8.35 -0.51 -1.97
C ALA A 187 -6.97 0.14 -2.14
N SER A 188 -6.90 1.34 -2.72
CA SER A 188 -5.63 2.07 -2.87
C SER A 188 -5.05 2.50 -1.52
N TYR A 189 -5.90 2.90 -0.57
CA TYR A 189 -5.44 3.25 0.78
C TYR A 189 -4.89 2.02 1.50
N ALA A 190 -5.62 0.91 1.49
CA ALA A 190 -5.21 -0.32 2.14
C ALA A 190 -3.89 -0.84 1.56
N GLU A 191 -3.76 -0.87 0.23
CA GLU A 191 -2.51 -1.30 -0.43
C GLU A 191 -1.32 -0.42 0.01
N MET A 192 -1.50 0.89 0.05
CA MET A 192 -0.46 1.82 0.49
C MET A 192 -0.12 1.63 1.98
N ALA A 193 -1.13 1.56 2.85
CA ALA A 193 -0.95 1.45 4.29
C ALA A 193 -0.26 0.14 4.67
N VAL A 194 -0.75 -0.99 4.15
CA VAL A 194 -0.18 -2.32 4.45
C VAL A 194 1.25 -2.44 3.92
N ARG A 195 1.53 -1.96 2.70
CA ARG A 195 2.90 -1.95 2.16
C ARG A 195 3.83 -1.13 3.04
N SER A 196 3.39 0.01 3.51
CA SER A 196 4.21 0.88 4.35
C SER A 196 4.50 0.25 5.71
N VAL A 197 3.48 -0.36 6.35
CA VAL A 197 3.66 -0.97 7.67
C VAL A 197 4.46 -2.28 7.62
N THR A 198 4.30 -3.09 6.56
CA THR A 198 5.09 -4.32 6.39
C THR A 198 6.56 -4.01 6.04
N ALA A 199 6.82 -3.00 5.20
CA ALA A 199 8.18 -2.53 4.95
C ALA A 199 8.84 -2.02 6.25
N ARG A 200 8.09 -1.30 7.08
CA ARG A 200 8.55 -0.84 8.39
C ARG A 200 8.84 -2.03 9.32
N ALA A 201 8.01 -3.05 9.36
CA ALA A 201 8.25 -4.25 10.16
C ALA A 201 9.56 -4.96 9.78
N ALA A 202 9.85 -5.08 8.48
CA ALA A 202 11.11 -5.66 8.01
C ALA A 202 12.32 -4.82 8.45
N ILE A 203 12.24 -3.49 8.35
CA ILE A 203 13.30 -2.59 8.83
C ILE A 203 13.48 -2.71 10.34
N GLU A 204 12.40 -2.74 11.13
CA GLU A 204 12.51 -2.92 12.59
C GLU A 204 13.15 -4.27 12.94
N GLY A 205 12.77 -5.36 12.26
CA GLY A 205 13.40 -6.67 12.47
C GLY A 205 14.90 -6.67 12.18
N HIS A 206 15.34 -5.97 11.15
CA HIS A 206 16.76 -5.80 10.84
C HIS A 206 17.49 -4.98 11.91
N ILE A 207 16.91 -3.85 12.33
CA ILE A 207 17.49 -2.99 13.37
C ILE A 207 17.61 -3.71 14.71
N ASP A 208 16.55 -4.43 15.13
CA ASP A 208 16.55 -5.19 16.36
C ASP A 208 17.65 -6.28 16.34
N ALA A 209 17.84 -6.96 15.21
CA ALA A 209 18.90 -7.93 15.03
C ALA A 209 20.30 -7.29 15.13
N LEU A 210 20.52 -6.10 14.53
CA LEU A 210 21.78 -5.36 14.65
C LEU A 210 22.05 -4.90 16.08
N ALA A 211 21.02 -4.46 16.80
CA ALA A 211 21.12 -4.00 18.18
C ALA A 211 21.55 -5.14 19.13
N GLU A 212 21.06 -6.37 18.93
CA GLU A 212 21.43 -7.57 19.70
C GLU A 212 22.94 -7.85 19.65
N ILE A 213 23.59 -7.52 18.55
CA ILE A 213 25.04 -7.71 18.35
C ILE A 213 25.82 -6.38 18.43
N ARG A 214 25.19 -5.31 18.94
CA ARG A 214 25.79 -4.00 19.18
C ARG A 214 26.32 -3.28 17.93
N VAL A 215 25.80 -3.59 16.76
CA VAL A 215 26.05 -2.80 15.55
C VAL A 215 25.19 -1.54 15.60
N GLY A 216 25.81 -0.39 15.83
CA GLY A 216 25.11 0.88 16.06
C GLY A 216 25.05 1.79 14.83
N LEU A 217 25.62 1.41 13.69
CA LEU A 217 25.63 2.20 12.47
C LEU A 217 24.98 1.45 11.31
N VAL A 218 24.25 2.17 10.51
CA VAL A 218 23.60 1.66 9.29
C VAL A 218 23.88 2.59 8.12
N ILE A 219 23.82 2.03 6.90
CA ILE A 219 23.94 2.80 5.65
C ILE A 219 22.64 2.71 4.89
N VAL A 220 22.19 3.84 4.35
CA VAL A 220 20.99 3.92 3.51
C VAL A 220 21.34 3.46 2.09
N SER A 221 20.50 2.62 1.50
CA SER A 221 20.72 2.17 0.13
C SER A 221 20.54 3.29 -0.89
N ASP A 222 21.21 3.16 -2.02
CA ASP A 222 20.83 3.82 -3.26
C ASP A 222 19.57 3.14 -3.82
N ALA A 223 18.62 3.90 -4.33
CA ALA A 223 17.38 3.37 -4.89
C ALA A 223 17.05 4.04 -6.23
N PRO A 224 16.87 3.27 -7.31
CA PRO A 224 16.54 3.86 -8.60
C PRO A 224 15.20 4.60 -8.54
N LEU A 225 15.10 5.74 -9.21
CA LEU A 225 13.90 6.58 -9.27
C LEU A 225 13.49 7.12 -7.89
N GLU A 226 14.48 7.56 -7.15
CA GLU A 226 14.33 8.10 -5.81
C GLU A 226 13.45 9.36 -5.78
N CYS A 227 12.73 9.56 -4.69
CA CYS A 227 11.95 10.76 -4.48
C CYS A 227 12.80 11.87 -3.81
N PRO A 228 12.40 13.15 -3.95
CA PRO A 228 13.14 14.28 -3.35
C PRO A 228 13.33 14.21 -1.83
N LEU A 229 12.42 13.53 -1.11
CA LEU A 229 12.51 13.40 0.36
C LEU A 229 13.60 12.40 0.80
N CYS A 230 13.83 11.36 0.02
CA CYS A 230 14.79 10.32 0.38
C CYS A 230 16.18 10.57 -0.20
N ARG A 231 16.29 11.26 -1.33
CA ARG A 231 17.56 11.57 -2.01
C ARG A 231 18.65 12.11 -1.10
N PRO A 232 18.39 13.02 -0.13
CA PRO A 232 19.45 13.55 0.75
C PRO A 232 20.09 12.49 1.65
N TRP A 233 19.45 11.34 1.80
CA TRP A 233 19.89 10.27 2.72
C TRP A 233 20.56 9.09 2.00
N GLU A 234 20.58 9.08 0.66
CA GLU A 234 21.18 7.99 -0.10
C GLU A 234 22.67 7.87 0.12
N GLY A 235 23.10 6.66 0.43
CA GLY A 235 24.50 6.35 0.74
C GLY A 235 24.99 6.95 2.06
N GLU A 236 24.15 7.65 2.82
CA GLU A 236 24.53 8.23 4.10
C GLU A 236 24.55 7.21 5.23
N ILE A 237 25.50 7.42 6.16
CA ILE A 237 25.65 6.61 7.34
C ILE A 237 24.86 7.26 8.47
N LEU A 238 23.99 6.48 9.10
CA LEU A 238 23.14 6.91 10.20
C LEU A 238 23.44 6.12 11.46
N THR A 239 23.32 6.78 12.62
CA THR A 239 23.39 6.07 13.91
C THR A 239 22.01 5.54 14.33
N LEU A 240 22.00 4.36 14.94
CA LEU A 240 20.83 3.81 15.64
C LEU A 240 20.68 4.38 17.05
N GLY A 241 21.72 5.08 17.55
CA GLY A 241 21.72 5.78 18.83
C GLY A 241 20.98 7.10 18.81
N SER A 242 21.09 7.85 19.91
CA SER A 242 20.40 9.14 20.14
C SER A 242 21.20 10.37 19.67
N ALA A 243 22.41 10.20 19.17
CA ALA A 243 23.22 11.32 18.70
C ALA A 243 22.57 11.98 17.48
N THR A 244 22.41 13.30 17.50
CA THR A 244 21.73 14.09 16.48
C THR A 244 22.70 14.94 15.65
N GLY A 245 22.29 15.21 14.42
CA GLY A 245 23.06 16.04 13.47
C GLY A 245 24.32 15.39 12.92
N PRO A 246 24.92 16.00 11.89
CA PRO A 246 26.14 15.51 11.27
C PRO A 246 27.34 15.58 12.24
N HIS A 247 28.07 14.48 12.38
CA HIS A 247 29.27 14.40 13.22
C HIS A 247 30.23 13.33 12.73
N THR A 248 31.48 13.38 13.20
CA THR A 248 32.48 12.36 12.87
C THR A 248 32.88 11.59 14.13
N VAL A 249 32.83 10.25 14.04
CA VAL A 249 33.26 9.36 15.11
C VAL A 249 34.48 8.58 14.68
N ARG A 250 35.37 8.26 15.63
CA ARG A 250 36.50 7.33 15.41
C ARG A 250 36.13 5.98 15.99
N LEU A 251 36.06 4.98 15.13
CA LEU A 251 35.66 3.64 15.50
C LEU A 251 36.75 2.60 15.17
N PRO A 252 36.83 1.49 15.91
CA PRO A 252 37.74 0.39 15.57
C PRO A 252 37.52 -0.09 14.12
N ASN A 253 38.62 -0.38 13.44
CA ASN A 253 38.58 -0.97 12.11
C ASN A 253 38.36 -2.47 12.25
N GLU A 254 37.22 -2.96 11.76
CA GLU A 254 36.84 -4.39 11.88
C GLU A 254 37.76 -5.30 11.06
N LEU A 255 38.25 -4.86 9.90
CA LEU A 255 39.25 -5.61 9.12
C LEU A 255 40.61 -5.75 9.85
N ALA A 256 40.96 -4.75 10.64
CA ALA A 256 42.20 -4.76 11.39
C ALA A 256 42.05 -5.32 12.81
N HIS A 257 40.95 -6.00 13.09
CA HIS A 257 40.61 -6.52 14.43
C HIS A 257 40.78 -5.48 15.55
N GLY A 258 40.35 -4.23 15.28
CA GLY A 258 40.41 -3.11 16.21
C GLY A 258 41.80 -2.51 16.46
N ARG A 259 42.84 -2.98 15.76
CA ARG A 259 44.22 -2.44 15.92
C ARG A 259 44.42 -1.03 15.38
N THR A 260 43.55 -0.60 14.51
CA THR A 260 43.49 0.77 13.96
C THR A 260 42.08 1.31 14.07
N THR A 261 41.93 2.64 13.96
CA THR A 261 40.63 3.31 13.95
C THR A 261 40.35 3.94 12.59
N VAL A 262 39.09 3.97 12.21
CA VAL A 262 38.59 4.66 11.02
C VAL A 262 37.74 5.83 11.45
N ALA A 263 37.92 6.98 10.81
CA ALA A 263 37.02 8.14 10.95
C ALA A 263 35.78 7.92 10.09
N VAL A 264 34.62 7.91 10.71
CA VAL A 264 33.34 7.69 10.05
C VAL A 264 32.51 8.98 10.16
N HIS A 265 32.11 9.54 9.02
CA HIS A 265 31.16 10.64 8.99
C HIS A 265 29.73 10.06 9.10
N VAL A 266 29.02 10.47 10.15
CA VAL A 266 27.62 10.10 10.42
C VAL A 266 26.76 11.31 10.10
N ALA A 267 25.80 11.17 9.19
CA ALA A 267 24.94 12.27 8.74
C ALA A 267 23.86 12.66 9.76
N GLY A 268 23.55 11.78 10.69
CA GLY A 268 22.56 11.98 11.74
C GLY A 268 22.05 10.66 12.31
N SER A 269 20.96 10.71 13.07
CA SER A 269 20.31 9.49 13.57
C SER A 269 19.25 8.99 12.57
N LEU A 270 18.94 7.68 12.65
CA LEU A 270 17.84 7.10 11.90
C LEU A 270 16.50 7.76 12.28
N VAL A 271 16.35 8.20 13.53
CA VAL A 271 15.14 8.91 14.00
C VAL A 271 14.99 10.24 13.29
N GLU A 272 16.06 11.02 13.17
CA GLU A 272 16.05 12.30 12.44
C GLU A 272 15.75 12.10 10.95
N ALA A 273 16.38 11.12 10.31
CA ALA A 273 16.16 10.82 8.90
C ALA A 273 14.69 10.42 8.64
N ARG A 274 14.09 9.62 9.52
CA ARG A 274 12.65 9.28 9.46
C ARG A 274 11.76 10.51 9.65
N ALA A 275 12.08 11.39 10.58
CA ALA A 275 11.35 12.64 10.78
C ALA A 275 11.44 13.57 9.57
N ALA A 276 12.57 13.56 8.86
CA ALA A 276 12.77 14.30 7.62
C ALA A 276 12.15 13.65 6.38
N GLY A 277 11.55 12.45 6.50
CA GLY A 277 10.79 11.80 5.46
C GLY A 277 11.41 10.52 4.87
N LEU A 278 12.56 10.08 5.36
CA LEU A 278 13.09 8.76 4.97
C LEU A 278 12.09 7.66 5.37
N PHE A 279 11.90 6.67 4.52
CA PHE A 279 10.92 5.59 4.68
C PHE A 279 9.46 6.07 4.76
N HIS A 280 9.14 7.18 4.08
CA HIS A 280 7.74 7.59 3.88
C HIS A 280 6.93 6.50 3.14
N PRO A 281 5.59 6.56 3.14
CA PRO A 281 4.76 5.63 2.37
C PRO A 281 5.21 5.50 0.92
N ASN A 282 5.41 4.27 0.45
CA ASN A 282 5.94 3.90 -0.87
C ASN A 282 7.44 4.19 -1.11
N CYS A 283 8.22 4.50 -0.08
CA CYS A 283 9.67 4.55 -0.18
C CYS A 283 10.25 3.20 -0.65
N ARG A 284 11.36 3.24 -1.39
CA ARG A 284 12.06 2.04 -1.91
C ARG A 284 13.41 1.81 -1.25
N HIS A 285 13.85 2.74 -0.40
CA HIS A 285 15.12 2.66 0.29
C HIS A 285 15.14 1.54 1.33
N SER A 286 16.29 0.98 1.52
CA SER A 286 16.60 -0.05 2.50
C SER A 286 17.73 0.41 3.41
N LEU A 287 17.99 -0.38 4.46
CA LEU A 287 19.15 -0.22 5.33
C LEU A 287 20.07 -1.42 5.21
N GLY A 288 21.36 -1.17 5.30
CA GLY A 288 22.38 -2.18 5.54
C GLY A 288 23.15 -1.88 6.82
N ALA A 289 23.79 -2.88 7.41
CA ALA A 289 24.74 -2.69 8.51
C ALA A 289 25.96 -1.91 8.00
N TYR A 290 26.45 -0.95 8.77
CA TYR A 290 27.71 -0.30 8.48
C TYR A 290 28.79 -0.74 9.47
N LEU A 291 29.79 -1.42 8.93
CA LEU A 291 30.96 -1.89 9.68
C LEU A 291 32.19 -1.06 9.28
N PRO A 292 32.81 -0.33 10.22
CA PRO A 292 33.95 0.53 9.91
C PRO A 292 35.13 -0.25 9.30
N GLY A 293 35.59 0.19 8.13
CA GLY A 293 36.68 -0.46 7.39
C GLY A 293 36.27 -1.63 6.51
N VAL A 294 35.04 -2.18 6.67
CA VAL A 294 34.50 -3.28 5.87
C VAL A 294 33.49 -2.80 4.85
N THR A 295 32.49 -2.05 5.32
CA THR A 295 31.41 -1.59 4.47
C THR A 295 31.87 -0.45 3.57
N THR A 296 31.72 -0.62 2.25
CA THR A 296 31.92 0.43 1.26
C THR A 296 30.58 1.09 0.90
N ARG A 297 30.60 2.42 0.69
CA ARG A 297 29.40 3.10 0.20
C ARG A 297 29.02 2.55 -1.18
N PRO A 298 27.75 2.15 -1.42
CA PRO A 298 27.33 1.79 -2.75
C PRO A 298 27.49 2.99 -3.68
N PRO A 299 27.97 2.79 -4.93
CA PRO A 299 27.98 3.87 -5.90
C PRO A 299 26.57 4.29 -6.23
N HIS A 300 26.35 5.60 -6.42
CA HIS A 300 25.07 6.09 -6.93
C HIS A 300 24.90 5.64 -8.40
N HIS A 301 23.80 4.95 -8.68
CA HIS A 301 23.44 4.48 -9.99
C HIS A 301 22.25 5.28 -10.53
N PRO A 302 22.48 6.41 -11.23
CA PRO A 302 21.40 7.11 -11.88
C PRO A 302 20.71 6.17 -12.88
N THR A 303 19.38 6.18 -12.88
CA THR A 303 18.58 5.37 -13.83
C THR A 303 18.42 6.13 -15.13
N PRO A 304 19.18 5.79 -16.22
CA PRO A 304 19.08 6.52 -17.47
C PRO A 304 17.72 6.33 -18.12
N GLY A 305 17.12 7.41 -18.60
CA GLY A 305 15.95 7.39 -19.47
C GLY A 305 14.60 7.19 -18.79
N THR A 306 14.55 6.82 -17.51
CA THR A 306 13.31 6.71 -16.75
C THR A 306 13.35 7.64 -15.55
N THR A 307 12.27 8.39 -15.33
CA THR A 307 12.18 9.42 -14.27
C THR A 307 11.17 9.02 -13.17
N TYR A 308 11.17 9.77 -12.09
CA TYR A 308 10.13 9.65 -11.06
C TYR A 308 8.74 9.91 -11.65
N GLU A 309 8.61 10.87 -12.57
CA GLU A 309 7.38 11.22 -13.28
C GLU A 309 6.83 10.04 -14.08
N ASP A 310 7.69 9.24 -14.72
CA ASP A 310 7.29 8.04 -15.45
C ASP A 310 6.68 7.00 -14.51
N THR A 311 7.20 6.87 -13.28
CA THR A 311 6.57 6.03 -12.26
C THR A 311 5.20 6.56 -11.83
N GLN A 312 5.01 7.89 -11.75
CA GLN A 312 3.72 8.49 -11.45
C GLN A 312 2.72 8.27 -12.60
N ARG A 313 3.18 8.37 -13.85
CA ARG A 313 2.36 8.05 -15.03
C ARG A 313 1.91 6.60 -15.03
N GLN A 314 2.79 5.65 -14.72
CA GLN A 314 2.41 4.24 -14.56
C GLN A 314 1.31 4.08 -13.51
N ARG A 315 1.45 4.71 -12.35
CA ARG A 315 0.42 4.68 -11.28
C ARG A 315 -0.91 5.30 -11.71
N GLU A 316 -0.86 6.34 -12.53
CA GLU A 316 -2.08 6.95 -13.10
C GLU A 316 -2.81 5.96 -14.01
N ILE A 317 -2.09 5.28 -14.90
CA ILE A 317 -2.66 4.27 -15.80
C ILE A 317 -3.26 3.11 -14.98
N GLU A 318 -2.58 2.62 -13.93
CA GLU A 318 -3.10 1.61 -13.00
C GLU A 318 -4.43 2.05 -12.38
N ARG A 319 -4.53 3.32 -11.92
CA ARG A 319 -5.79 3.88 -11.38
C ARG A 319 -6.91 3.93 -12.42
N LEU A 320 -6.60 4.30 -13.66
CA LEU A 320 -7.58 4.36 -14.75
C LEU A 320 -8.10 2.96 -15.13
N ILE A 321 -7.22 1.95 -15.13
CA ILE A 321 -7.64 0.55 -15.35
C ILE A 321 -8.60 0.11 -14.23
N ARG A 322 -8.26 0.35 -12.96
CA ARG A 322 -9.16 0.03 -11.83
C ARG A 322 -10.48 0.77 -11.91
N GLN A 323 -10.46 2.05 -12.25
CA GLN A 323 -11.68 2.85 -12.43
C GLN A 323 -12.63 2.21 -13.45
N TRP A 324 -12.13 1.77 -14.60
CA TRP A 324 -12.96 1.14 -15.62
C TRP A 324 -13.40 -0.28 -15.24
N LYS A 325 -12.60 -1.02 -14.48
CA LYS A 325 -13.01 -2.29 -13.90
C LYS A 325 -14.12 -2.10 -12.85
N ARG A 326 -14.05 -1.05 -12.02
CA ARG A 326 -15.15 -0.70 -11.12
C ARG A 326 -16.45 -0.40 -11.88
N ARG A 327 -16.35 0.31 -13.00
CA ARG A 327 -17.52 0.52 -13.89
C ARG A 327 -18.04 -0.78 -14.50
N GLN A 328 -17.16 -1.72 -14.80
CA GLN A 328 -17.54 -3.05 -15.27
C GLN A 328 -18.34 -3.80 -14.20
N ALA A 329 -17.87 -3.81 -12.95
CA ALA A 329 -18.58 -4.42 -11.81
C ALA A 329 -19.91 -3.71 -11.49
N ALA A 330 -19.99 -2.40 -11.72
CA ALA A 330 -21.19 -1.58 -11.51
C ALA A 330 -22.14 -1.56 -12.72
N ALA A 331 -21.88 -2.36 -13.78
CA ALA A 331 -22.69 -2.35 -15.00
C ALA A 331 -24.04 -3.04 -14.77
N MET A 332 -25.13 -2.31 -15.00
CA MET A 332 -26.51 -2.76 -14.86
C MET A 332 -27.08 -3.34 -16.18
N ASP A 333 -26.34 -3.21 -17.29
CA ASP A 333 -26.69 -3.78 -18.59
C ASP A 333 -25.45 -4.17 -19.40
N GLU A 334 -25.67 -4.96 -20.46
CA GLU A 334 -24.59 -5.48 -21.31
C GLU A 334 -23.89 -4.36 -22.12
N GLN A 335 -24.62 -3.29 -22.50
CA GLN A 335 -24.03 -2.17 -23.22
C GLN A 335 -23.03 -1.41 -22.35
N ALA A 336 -23.36 -1.16 -21.09
CA ALA A 336 -22.47 -0.53 -20.12
C ALA A 336 -21.23 -1.41 -19.86
N ARG A 337 -21.44 -2.73 -19.72
CA ARG A 337 -20.36 -3.71 -19.54
C ARG A 337 -19.41 -3.74 -20.73
N THR A 338 -19.94 -3.80 -21.95
CA THR A 338 -19.14 -3.79 -23.18
C THR A 338 -18.31 -2.51 -23.33
N ARG A 339 -18.89 -1.35 -23.02
CA ARG A 339 -18.15 -0.07 -23.01
C ARG A 339 -17.01 -0.07 -22.00
N ALA A 340 -17.27 -0.54 -20.77
CA ALA A 340 -16.26 -0.61 -19.73
C ALA A 340 -15.12 -1.57 -20.13
N ASN A 341 -15.45 -2.75 -20.68
CA ASN A 341 -14.49 -3.72 -21.19
C ASN A 341 -13.56 -3.14 -22.27
N ALA A 342 -14.13 -2.39 -23.21
CA ALA A 342 -13.36 -1.73 -24.27
C ALA A 342 -12.34 -0.73 -23.69
N LYS A 343 -12.74 0.04 -22.69
CA LYS A 343 -11.87 1.01 -22.01
C LYS A 343 -10.79 0.33 -21.17
N VAL A 344 -11.11 -0.77 -20.46
CA VAL A 344 -10.10 -1.58 -19.74
C VAL A 344 -9.01 -2.04 -20.72
N ARG A 345 -9.40 -2.63 -21.85
CA ARG A 345 -8.44 -3.08 -22.89
C ARG A 345 -7.59 -1.94 -23.43
N ALA A 346 -8.18 -0.76 -23.67
CA ALA A 346 -7.46 0.41 -24.17
C ALA A 346 -6.39 0.89 -23.18
N TRP A 347 -6.73 1.00 -21.88
CA TRP A 347 -5.79 1.41 -20.86
C TRP A 347 -4.71 0.34 -20.57
N GLN A 348 -5.05 -0.95 -20.68
CA GLN A 348 -4.06 -2.02 -20.61
C GLN A 348 -3.09 -2.01 -21.80
N ALA A 349 -3.55 -1.60 -22.98
CA ALA A 349 -2.67 -1.40 -24.13
C ALA A 349 -1.74 -0.20 -23.90
N GLU A 350 -2.26 0.90 -23.32
CA GLU A 350 -1.44 2.05 -22.92
C GLU A 350 -0.37 1.68 -21.90
N MET A 351 -0.73 0.87 -20.87
CA MET A 351 0.22 0.35 -19.90
C MET A 351 1.36 -0.42 -20.57
N ARG A 352 1.03 -1.30 -21.53
CA ARG A 352 2.07 -2.05 -22.26
C ARG A 352 3.01 -1.13 -23.03
N ARG A 353 2.48 -0.08 -23.70
CA ARG A 353 3.28 0.91 -24.41
C ARG A 353 4.20 1.68 -23.47
N HIS A 354 3.63 2.15 -22.34
CA HIS A 354 4.39 2.90 -21.34
C HIS A 354 5.55 2.08 -20.77
N VAL A 355 5.31 0.83 -20.37
CA VAL A 355 6.37 -0.05 -19.85
C VAL A 355 7.38 -0.43 -20.92
N ALA A 356 6.97 -0.59 -22.19
CA ALA A 356 7.90 -0.85 -23.28
C ALA A 356 8.83 0.33 -23.59
N ALA A 357 8.33 1.57 -23.36
CA ALA A 357 9.14 2.79 -23.54
C ALA A 357 10.11 3.04 -22.36
N HIS A 358 9.91 2.41 -21.19
CA HIS A 358 10.70 2.59 -19.98
C HIS A 358 11.12 1.21 -19.43
N PRO A 359 12.24 0.64 -19.89
CA PRO A 359 12.65 -0.75 -19.58
C PRO A 359 12.86 -1.04 -18.08
N GLU A 360 13.12 -0.01 -17.27
CA GLU A 360 13.29 -0.11 -15.81
C GLU A 360 11.96 -0.28 -15.08
N LEU A 361 10.84 0.09 -15.72
CA LEU A 361 9.52 -0.11 -15.14
C LEU A 361 9.05 -1.55 -15.33
N ARG A 362 8.36 -2.06 -14.33
CA ARG A 362 7.73 -3.38 -14.38
C ARG A 362 6.23 -3.26 -14.22
N ARG A 363 5.48 -3.88 -15.14
CA ARG A 363 4.04 -3.98 -15.00
C ARG A 363 3.70 -4.87 -13.80
N LYS A 364 2.77 -4.42 -12.97
CA LYS A 364 2.26 -5.11 -11.78
C LYS A 364 0.76 -5.38 -11.95
N PRO A 365 0.35 -6.50 -12.59
CA PRO A 365 -1.04 -6.78 -12.94
C PRO A 365 -2.00 -6.75 -11.74
N GLN A 366 -1.52 -7.11 -10.54
CA GLN A 366 -2.29 -7.04 -9.30
C GLN A 366 -2.73 -5.62 -8.95
N ARG A 367 -1.99 -4.58 -9.37
CA ARG A 367 -2.36 -3.18 -9.16
C ARG A 367 -3.45 -2.68 -10.11
N GLU A 368 -3.74 -3.46 -11.12
CA GLU A 368 -4.79 -3.19 -12.10
C GLU A 368 -6.12 -3.88 -11.74
N GLN A 369 -6.16 -4.70 -10.69
CA GLN A 369 -7.35 -5.44 -10.29
C GLN A 369 -8.24 -4.61 -9.35
N ILE A 370 -9.55 -4.70 -9.55
CA ILE A 370 -10.52 -4.72 -8.47
C ILE A 370 -10.87 -6.19 -8.28
N GLY A 371 -11.11 -6.63 -7.07
CA GLY A 371 -11.28 -8.04 -6.78
C GLY A 371 -12.18 -8.76 -7.79
N SER A 372 -11.81 -9.99 -8.09
CA SER A 372 -12.69 -10.86 -8.84
C SER A 372 -13.78 -11.32 -7.89
N ALA A 373 -14.95 -10.68 -7.98
CA ALA A 373 -16.14 -11.29 -7.41
C ALA A 373 -16.32 -12.69 -8.03
N ARG A 374 -16.24 -13.71 -7.21
CA ARG A 374 -16.61 -15.08 -7.53
C ARG A 374 -18.03 -15.31 -7.09
#